data_30e84ce74bd2ff3006a2263bec0e8b91
#
_entry.id   30e84ce74bd2ff3006a2263bec0e8b91
#
_cell.length_a   1.000
_cell.length_b   1.000
_cell.length_c   1.000
_cell.angle_alpha   90.00
_cell.angle_beta   90.00
_cell.angle_gamma   90.00
#
_symmetry.space_group_name_H-M   'P 1'
#
loop_
_entity.id
_entity.type
_entity.pdbx_description
1 polymer ?
#
loop_
_entity_poly.entity_id
_entity_poly.type
_entity_poly.pdbx_seq_one_letter_code
_entity_poly.pdbx_strand_id
1 'polypeptide(L)'
;MANFVSNMRKLPTKLMKKGAVGSSSPLVVKRARILNDKSSFHVKEAYKALRTNIVFAIPHDGAKRIIVTSALAGEGKSTNCLNLAISFAQTGAKVLLVDCDLRKPNVANLLNIQSTPGLSNVLANLNTVDSVIAHSEYPNLDVIPSGDMPPNPAELLGSSAMQETLDRLSEIYDYIFLDSSPINLVTDSAVLSKMAHGIVLVVRQGRTDKESVAEAIKKLSFVNANIIGFVLNGRLTDVKMGQRYGKGSYYRYGKGKYYGRGYYGYGYGYSRSYGYGSKAYGYTKKDDSAAKDTK
;
A
#
# COMPACT_ATOMS: atom_id res chain seq x y z
N MET A 1 -25.89 10.17 -66.89
CA MET A 1 -25.48 11.29 -66.04
C MET A 1 -24.33 10.79 -65.20
N ALA A 2 -23.21 10.59 -65.67
CA ALA A 2 -22.08 11.34 -66.21
C ALA A 2 -21.37 12.14 -65.11
N ASN A 3 -20.23 11.61 -64.69
CA ASN A 3 -19.00 12.29 -64.29
C ASN A 3 -19.04 13.24 -63.09
N PHE A 4 -18.63 12.67 -61.93
CA PHE A 4 -17.94 13.43 -60.90
C PHE A 4 -16.87 12.56 -60.20
N VAL A 5 -15.90 12.02 -60.94
CA VAL A 5 -14.73 11.37 -60.41
C VAL A 5 -13.54 11.77 -61.28
N SER A 6 -12.92 12.91 -61.00
CA SER A 6 -11.54 13.19 -61.35
C SER A 6 -11.10 14.51 -60.72
N ASN A 7 -10.45 14.46 -59.59
CA ASN A 7 -9.35 15.36 -59.19
C ASN A 7 -9.02 15.20 -57.69
N MET A 8 -8.51 14.05 -57.33
CA MET A 8 -7.69 13.95 -56.11
C MET A 8 -6.23 14.01 -56.50
N ARG A 9 -5.64 15.20 -56.39
CA ARG A 9 -4.22 15.47 -56.52
C ARG A 9 -3.45 14.60 -55.52
N LYS A 10 -2.51 13.82 -56.02
CA LYS A 10 -1.52 13.07 -55.27
C LYS A 10 -0.70 14.00 -54.37
N LEU A 11 -0.91 13.94 -53.06
CA LEU A 11 -0.01 14.51 -52.07
C LEU A 11 1.18 13.56 -51.89
N PRO A 12 2.42 14.06 -51.84
CA PRO A 12 3.60 13.21 -51.63
C PRO A 12 3.60 12.64 -50.20
N THR A 13 3.64 11.33 -50.08
CA THR A 13 3.89 10.60 -48.84
C THR A 13 5.31 10.88 -48.35
N LYS A 14 5.42 11.90 -47.48
CA LYS A 14 6.65 12.14 -46.75
C LYS A 14 6.74 11.02 -45.69
N LEU A 15 7.66 10.07 -45.91
CA LEU A 15 8.02 9.03 -44.96
C LEU A 15 8.42 9.67 -43.62
N MET A 16 7.53 9.77 -42.69
CA MET A 16 7.88 9.94 -41.28
C MET A 16 8.47 8.61 -40.79
N LYS A 17 9.78 8.53 -40.71
CA LYS A 17 10.45 7.52 -39.89
C LYS A 17 9.94 7.71 -38.47
N LYS A 18 8.90 6.94 -38.07
CA LYS A 18 8.60 6.71 -36.68
C LYS A 18 9.78 5.95 -36.10
N GLY A 19 10.60 6.65 -35.31
CA GLY A 19 11.57 6.00 -34.45
C GLY A 19 10.83 4.89 -33.67
N ALA A 20 11.30 3.67 -33.83
CA ALA A 20 10.80 2.53 -33.06
C ALA A 20 11.06 2.81 -31.57
N VAL A 21 10.07 3.35 -30.89
CA VAL A 21 9.99 3.26 -29.44
C VAL A 21 9.78 1.78 -29.17
N GLY A 22 10.85 1.10 -28.75
CA GLY A 22 10.81 -0.32 -28.42
C GLY A 22 9.66 -0.57 -27.47
N SER A 23 8.67 -1.33 -27.90
CA SER A 23 7.59 -1.79 -27.06
C SER A 23 8.17 -2.78 -26.04
N SER A 24 8.59 -2.26 -24.88
CA SER A 24 8.98 -3.10 -23.76
C SER A 24 7.79 -3.98 -23.39
N SER A 25 8.03 -5.29 -23.22
CA SER A 25 6.98 -6.24 -22.86
C SER A 25 6.28 -5.76 -21.58
N PRO A 26 4.98 -6.08 -21.37
CA PRO A 26 4.25 -5.68 -20.17
C PRO A 26 4.95 -6.09 -18.86
N LEU A 27 5.71 -7.19 -18.88
CA LEU A 27 6.51 -7.66 -17.74
C LEU A 27 7.70 -6.73 -17.44
N VAL A 28 8.42 -6.28 -18.46
CA VAL A 28 9.54 -5.32 -18.30
C VAL A 28 9.04 -4.02 -17.66
N VAL A 29 7.89 -3.51 -18.11
CA VAL A 29 7.27 -2.32 -17.53
C VAL A 29 6.85 -2.53 -16.07
N LYS A 30 6.36 -3.73 -15.72
CA LYS A 30 5.99 -4.05 -14.32
C LYS A 30 7.22 -4.12 -13.43
N ARG A 31 8.31 -4.77 -13.86
CA ARG A 31 9.57 -4.85 -13.10
C ARG A 31 10.24 -3.50 -12.89
N ALA A 32 10.13 -2.59 -13.84
CA ALA A 32 10.63 -1.23 -13.68
C ALA A 32 9.96 -0.42 -12.54
N ARG A 33 8.89 -0.94 -11.95
CA ARG A 33 8.18 -0.33 -10.81
C ARG A 33 8.57 -0.92 -9.46
N ILE A 34 9.44 -1.92 -9.43
CA ILE A 34 9.94 -2.50 -8.19
C ILE A 34 10.95 -1.54 -7.56
N LEU A 35 10.82 -1.38 -6.23
CA LEU A 35 11.68 -0.51 -5.45
C LEU A 35 13.13 -1.00 -5.49
N ASN A 36 14.03 -0.11 -5.91
CA ASN A 36 15.47 -0.37 -6.03
C ASN A 36 16.26 0.94 -5.90
N ASP A 37 17.60 0.84 -6.01
CA ASP A 37 18.48 2.01 -5.86
C ASP A 37 18.25 3.10 -6.91
N LYS A 38 17.75 2.74 -8.10
CA LYS A 38 17.42 3.68 -9.20
C LYS A 38 16.05 4.31 -9.06
N SER A 39 15.24 3.87 -8.09
CA SER A 39 13.92 4.45 -7.81
C SER A 39 14.05 5.92 -7.40
N SER A 40 13.12 6.77 -7.84
CA SER A 40 13.14 8.19 -7.52
C SER A 40 13.04 8.42 -6.01
N PHE A 41 13.62 9.52 -5.53
CA PHE A 41 13.56 9.93 -4.13
C PHE A 41 12.11 9.93 -3.59
N HIS A 42 11.17 10.48 -4.35
CA HIS A 42 9.76 10.53 -3.95
C HIS A 42 9.13 9.14 -3.75
N VAL A 43 9.47 8.17 -4.60
CA VAL A 43 8.98 6.79 -4.46
C VAL A 43 9.59 6.15 -3.22
N LYS A 44 10.89 6.29 -3.01
CA LYS A 44 11.57 5.75 -1.81
C LYS A 44 10.97 6.33 -0.52
N GLU A 45 10.77 7.65 -0.46
CA GLU A 45 10.18 8.29 0.72
C GLU A 45 8.70 7.91 0.94
N ALA A 46 7.94 7.70 -0.13
CA ALA A 46 6.56 7.22 -0.01
C ALA A 46 6.49 5.82 0.66
N TYR A 47 7.36 4.88 0.26
CA TYR A 47 7.39 3.56 0.89
C TYR A 47 7.97 3.61 2.32
N LYS A 48 8.92 4.49 2.63
CA LYS A 48 9.37 4.71 4.01
C LYS A 48 8.24 5.24 4.90
N ALA A 49 7.46 6.20 4.41
CA ALA A 49 6.30 6.73 5.13
C ALA A 49 5.23 5.66 5.35
N LEU A 50 4.91 4.85 4.31
CA LEU A 50 3.99 3.72 4.44
C LEU A 50 4.47 2.71 5.47
N ARG A 51 5.76 2.34 5.45
CA ARG A 51 6.36 1.46 6.45
C ARG A 51 6.19 2.01 7.86
N THR A 52 6.54 3.27 8.08
CA THR A 52 6.38 3.93 9.37
C THR A 52 4.93 3.86 9.86
N ASN A 53 3.98 4.18 8.99
CA ASN A 53 2.56 4.12 9.33
C ASN A 53 2.10 2.70 9.70
N ILE A 54 2.57 1.68 8.98
CA ILE A 54 2.24 0.27 9.26
C ILE A 54 2.81 -0.16 10.61
N VAL A 55 4.06 0.20 10.93
CA VAL A 55 4.70 -0.13 12.21
C VAL A 55 3.88 0.42 13.38
N PHE A 56 3.40 1.67 13.29
CA PHE A 56 2.58 2.27 14.34
C PHE A 56 1.13 1.77 14.38
N ALA A 57 0.60 1.30 13.24
CA ALA A 57 -0.77 0.82 13.15
C ALA A 57 -0.97 -0.60 13.73
N ILE A 58 0.10 -1.38 13.91
CA ILE A 58 0.05 -2.75 14.42
C ILE A 58 0.82 -2.83 15.73
N PRO A 59 0.22 -2.52 16.88
CA PRO A 59 0.82 -2.70 18.20
C PRO A 59 0.75 -4.19 18.59
N HIS A 60 1.64 -4.99 18.03
CA HIS A 60 1.72 -6.43 18.28
C HIS A 60 3.17 -6.81 18.61
N ASP A 61 3.36 -7.58 19.66
CA ASP A 61 4.64 -8.17 20.01
C ASP A 61 4.87 -9.42 19.16
N GLY A 62 6.09 -9.59 18.66
CA GLY A 62 6.47 -10.69 17.75
C GLY A 62 6.20 -10.38 16.27
N ALA A 63 6.14 -11.43 15.46
CA ALA A 63 5.99 -11.34 14.02
C ALA A 63 4.68 -10.67 13.60
N LYS A 64 4.76 -9.76 12.64
CA LYS A 64 3.58 -9.04 12.13
C LYS A 64 3.16 -9.58 10.77
N ARG A 65 1.94 -10.12 10.70
CA ARG A 65 1.31 -10.65 9.48
C ARG A 65 0.42 -9.59 8.85
N ILE A 66 0.73 -9.20 7.62
CA ILE A 66 0.09 -8.06 6.94
C ILE A 66 -0.43 -8.52 5.59
N ILE A 67 -1.74 -8.46 5.39
CA ILE A 67 -2.35 -8.72 4.08
C ILE A 67 -2.30 -7.45 3.25
N VAL A 68 -1.91 -7.59 1.98
CA VAL A 68 -2.07 -6.55 0.97
C VAL A 68 -3.07 -7.04 -0.07
N THR A 69 -4.21 -6.37 -0.16
CA THR A 69 -5.28 -6.68 -1.12
C THR A 69 -5.74 -5.42 -1.85
N SER A 70 -6.73 -5.54 -2.69
CA SER A 70 -7.33 -4.42 -3.44
C SER A 70 -8.83 -4.65 -3.64
N ALA A 71 -9.59 -3.61 -4.00
CA ALA A 71 -11.00 -3.76 -4.34
C ALA A 71 -11.17 -4.56 -5.65
N LEU A 72 -10.40 -4.19 -6.67
CA LEU A 72 -10.50 -4.73 -8.03
C LEU A 72 -9.17 -5.30 -8.52
N ALA A 73 -9.24 -6.11 -9.58
CA ALA A 73 -8.04 -6.66 -10.22
C ALA A 73 -7.23 -5.55 -10.94
N GLY A 74 -5.89 -5.68 -10.91
CA GLY A 74 -4.99 -4.77 -11.65
C GLY A 74 -4.76 -3.43 -11.00
N GLU A 75 -5.07 -3.27 -9.71
CA GLU A 75 -4.80 -2.05 -8.93
C GLU A 75 -3.35 -1.95 -8.43
N GLY A 76 -2.56 -3.01 -8.62
CA GLY A 76 -1.15 -3.04 -8.28
C GLY A 76 -0.83 -3.59 -6.89
N LYS A 77 -1.74 -4.39 -6.31
CA LYS A 77 -1.55 -5.03 -5.01
C LYS A 77 -0.20 -5.75 -4.87
N SER A 78 0.12 -6.70 -5.78
CA SER A 78 1.35 -7.48 -5.72
C SER A 78 2.62 -6.62 -5.83
N THR A 79 2.59 -5.57 -6.69
CA THR A 79 3.72 -4.64 -6.81
C THR A 79 3.90 -3.81 -5.53
N ASN A 80 2.80 -3.34 -4.91
CA ASN A 80 2.88 -2.60 -3.65
C ASN A 80 3.24 -3.52 -2.49
N CYS A 81 2.76 -4.76 -2.47
CA CYS A 81 3.11 -5.77 -1.47
C CYS A 81 4.63 -6.04 -1.48
N LEU A 82 5.18 -6.32 -2.66
CA LEU A 82 6.62 -6.54 -2.83
C LEU A 82 7.44 -5.30 -2.44
N ASN A 83 7.04 -4.10 -2.87
CA ASN A 83 7.75 -2.88 -2.54
C ASN A 83 7.70 -2.54 -1.03
N LEU A 84 6.59 -2.84 -0.36
CA LEU A 84 6.50 -2.76 1.09
C LEU A 84 7.46 -3.75 1.74
N ALA A 85 7.43 -5.02 1.34
CA ALA A 85 8.34 -6.05 1.85
C ALA A 85 9.81 -5.64 1.68
N ILE A 86 10.21 -5.15 0.50
CA ILE A 86 11.56 -4.60 0.25
C ILE A 86 11.86 -3.43 1.21
N SER A 87 10.93 -2.50 1.39
CA SER A 87 11.13 -1.35 2.27
C SER A 87 11.32 -1.75 3.74
N PHE A 88 10.68 -2.83 4.20
CA PHE A 88 10.89 -3.38 5.53
C PHE A 88 12.23 -4.12 5.62
N ALA A 89 12.56 -4.96 4.66
CA ALA A 89 13.85 -5.68 4.61
C ALA A 89 15.07 -4.74 4.60
N GLN A 90 14.96 -3.57 3.98
CA GLN A 90 15.98 -2.53 3.99
C GLN A 90 16.31 -1.98 5.39
N THR A 91 15.48 -2.24 6.40
CA THR A 91 15.80 -1.87 7.80
C THR A 91 16.62 -2.90 8.54
N GLY A 92 16.90 -4.04 7.93
CA GLY A 92 17.55 -5.19 8.55
C GLY A 92 16.59 -6.21 9.17
N ALA A 93 15.27 -5.94 9.13
CA ALA A 93 14.24 -6.88 9.58
C ALA A 93 14.20 -8.11 8.66
N LYS A 94 13.97 -9.29 9.23
CA LYS A 94 13.73 -10.52 8.48
C LYS A 94 12.29 -10.51 7.94
N VAL A 95 12.15 -10.46 6.64
CA VAL A 95 10.86 -10.30 5.96
C VAL A 95 10.57 -11.50 5.06
N LEU A 96 9.35 -11.99 5.13
CA LEU A 96 8.82 -12.98 4.21
C LEU A 96 7.68 -12.38 3.39
N LEU A 97 7.70 -12.61 2.08
CA LEU A 97 6.60 -12.32 1.18
C LEU A 97 5.97 -13.63 0.70
N VAL A 98 4.68 -13.83 0.96
CA VAL A 98 3.93 -15.02 0.55
C VAL A 98 2.92 -14.65 -0.52
N ASP A 99 2.97 -15.30 -1.67
CA ASP A 99 1.96 -15.13 -2.74
C ASP A 99 0.73 -15.99 -2.44
N CYS A 100 -0.27 -15.37 -1.81
CA CYS A 100 -1.56 -15.97 -1.48
C CYS A 100 -2.63 -15.75 -2.57
N ASP A 101 -2.32 -15.07 -3.69
CA ASP A 101 -3.22 -15.02 -4.84
C ASP A 101 -3.07 -16.28 -5.70
N LEU A 102 -3.55 -17.41 -5.16
CA LEU A 102 -3.45 -18.73 -5.81
C LEU A 102 -4.20 -18.80 -7.15
N ARG A 103 -5.04 -17.79 -7.45
CA ARG A 103 -5.83 -17.72 -8.69
C ARG A 103 -5.11 -16.98 -9.82
N LYS A 104 -4.40 -15.90 -9.49
CA LYS A 104 -3.66 -15.08 -10.47
C LYS A 104 -2.34 -14.61 -9.84
N PRO A 105 -1.44 -15.56 -9.52
CA PRO A 105 -0.18 -15.26 -8.86
C PRO A 105 0.69 -14.34 -9.71
N ASN A 106 1.44 -13.47 -9.08
CA ASN A 106 2.27 -12.51 -9.80
C ASN A 106 3.62 -12.25 -9.14
N VAL A 107 3.83 -12.64 -7.89
CA VAL A 107 5.08 -12.36 -7.16
C VAL A 107 6.28 -13.02 -7.84
N ALA A 108 6.16 -14.31 -8.20
CA ALA A 108 7.21 -15.04 -8.90
C ALA A 108 7.61 -14.36 -10.23
N ASN A 109 6.64 -13.87 -10.99
CA ASN A 109 6.87 -13.12 -12.22
C ASN A 109 7.59 -11.77 -11.99
N LEU A 110 7.25 -11.08 -10.89
CA LEU A 110 7.89 -9.80 -10.54
C LEU A 110 9.37 -10.01 -10.19
N LEU A 111 9.68 -11.06 -9.44
CA LEU A 111 11.03 -11.39 -8.98
C LEU A 111 11.83 -12.27 -9.94
N ASN A 112 11.20 -12.80 -11.00
CA ASN A 112 11.83 -13.73 -11.94
C ASN A 112 12.33 -15.02 -11.29
N ILE A 113 11.55 -15.56 -10.38
CA ILE A 113 11.79 -16.86 -9.71
C ILE A 113 10.79 -17.89 -10.21
N GLN A 114 11.02 -19.15 -9.86
CA GLN A 114 10.06 -20.24 -10.15
C GLN A 114 8.78 -20.02 -9.31
N SER A 115 7.62 -20.31 -9.90
CA SER A 115 6.33 -20.18 -9.22
C SER A 115 5.91 -21.45 -8.47
N THR A 116 6.54 -22.58 -8.75
CA THR A 116 6.22 -23.91 -8.20
C THR A 116 7.53 -24.67 -7.91
N PRO A 117 7.59 -25.48 -6.83
CA PRO A 117 6.56 -25.62 -5.79
C PRO A 117 6.43 -24.35 -4.94
N GLY A 118 5.30 -24.22 -4.23
CA GLY A 118 5.03 -23.03 -3.42
C GLY A 118 3.98 -23.29 -2.33
N LEU A 119 3.30 -22.23 -1.91
CA LEU A 119 2.35 -22.25 -0.81
C LEU A 119 1.30 -23.35 -0.96
N SER A 120 0.64 -23.46 -2.11
CA SER A 120 -0.40 -24.46 -2.35
C SER A 120 0.11 -25.90 -2.17
N ASN A 121 1.35 -26.16 -2.57
CA ASN A 121 1.99 -27.46 -2.39
C ASN A 121 2.24 -27.79 -0.91
N VAL A 122 2.62 -26.79 -0.11
CA VAL A 122 2.76 -26.94 1.35
C VAL A 122 1.42 -27.23 1.99
N LEU A 123 0.40 -26.44 1.66
CA LEU A 123 -0.94 -26.57 2.25
C LEU A 123 -1.63 -27.90 1.84
N ALA A 124 -1.24 -28.49 0.72
CA ALA A 124 -1.66 -29.80 0.29
C ALA A 124 -0.79 -30.95 0.85
N ASN A 125 0.17 -30.65 1.74
CA ASN A 125 1.13 -31.61 2.31
C ASN A 125 2.01 -32.33 1.27
N LEU A 126 2.26 -31.70 0.11
CA LEU A 126 3.13 -32.22 -0.93
C LEU A 126 4.60 -31.80 -0.73
N ASN A 127 4.82 -30.69 -0.04
CA ASN A 127 6.13 -30.13 0.25
C ASN A 127 6.22 -29.63 1.69
N THR A 128 7.41 -29.59 2.26
CA THR A 128 7.66 -28.88 3.53
C THR A 128 7.78 -27.38 3.30
N VAL A 129 7.43 -26.58 4.28
CA VAL A 129 7.51 -25.11 4.17
C VAL A 129 8.93 -24.63 3.85
N ASP A 130 9.94 -25.24 4.43
CA ASP A 130 11.35 -24.86 4.23
C ASP A 130 11.83 -25.14 2.80
N SER A 131 11.26 -26.16 2.13
CA SER A 131 11.64 -26.54 0.76
C SER A 131 11.11 -25.60 -0.31
N VAL A 132 10.15 -24.72 0.02
CA VAL A 132 9.52 -23.80 -0.94
C VAL A 132 9.93 -22.35 -0.72
N ILE A 133 10.72 -22.05 0.32
CA ILE A 133 11.25 -20.72 0.55
C ILE A 133 12.33 -20.42 -0.49
N ALA A 134 12.12 -19.35 -1.26
CA ALA A 134 13.06 -18.84 -2.23
C ALA A 134 13.74 -17.56 -1.69
N HIS A 135 15.06 -17.51 -1.75
CA HIS A 135 15.80 -16.29 -1.43
C HIS A 135 15.67 -15.29 -2.58
N SER A 136 15.34 -14.04 -2.27
CA SER A 136 15.27 -12.99 -3.28
C SER A 136 16.62 -12.31 -3.51
N GLU A 137 16.72 -11.48 -4.56
CA GLU A 137 17.87 -10.60 -4.77
C GLU A 137 17.99 -9.47 -3.72
N TYR A 138 16.95 -9.26 -2.90
CA TYR A 138 16.91 -8.23 -1.86
C TYR A 138 17.35 -8.82 -0.52
N PRO A 139 18.40 -8.29 0.14
CA PRO A 139 18.84 -8.76 1.45
C PRO A 139 17.70 -8.75 2.48
N ASN A 140 17.63 -9.79 3.32
CA ASN A 140 16.63 -9.99 4.37
C ASN A 140 15.17 -10.16 3.86
N LEU A 141 14.97 -10.45 2.57
CA LEU A 141 13.68 -10.74 1.99
C LEU A 141 13.66 -12.11 1.36
N ASP A 142 12.90 -13.01 1.96
CA ASP A 142 12.56 -14.32 1.40
C ASP A 142 11.14 -14.33 0.84
N VAL A 143 10.87 -15.30 -0.01
CA VAL A 143 9.61 -15.40 -0.75
C VAL A 143 9.09 -16.83 -0.77
N ILE A 144 7.81 -17.01 -0.51
CA ILE A 144 7.10 -18.24 -0.83
C ILE A 144 6.20 -17.95 -2.04
N PRO A 145 6.47 -18.53 -3.22
CA PRO A 145 5.59 -18.41 -4.38
C PRO A 145 4.26 -19.12 -4.15
N SER A 146 3.30 -18.88 -5.02
CA SER A 146 1.95 -19.46 -4.90
C SER A 146 1.90 -20.99 -4.98
N GLY A 147 2.80 -21.60 -5.75
CA GLY A 147 2.72 -23.02 -6.10
C GLY A 147 1.74 -23.31 -7.22
N ASP A 148 1.32 -24.57 -7.32
CA ASP A 148 0.36 -25.02 -8.31
C ASP A 148 -1.04 -24.48 -8.01
N MET A 149 -1.84 -24.21 -9.05
CA MET A 149 -3.20 -23.69 -8.89
C MET A 149 -4.13 -24.78 -8.32
N PRO A 150 -4.64 -24.62 -7.09
CA PRO A 150 -5.57 -25.60 -6.53
C PRO A 150 -7.00 -25.36 -7.02
N PRO A 151 -7.88 -26.37 -6.96
CA PRO A 151 -9.29 -26.23 -7.35
C PRO A 151 -10.09 -25.38 -6.35
N ASN A 152 -9.69 -25.34 -5.08
CA ASN A 152 -10.39 -24.71 -3.97
C ASN A 152 -9.50 -23.73 -3.17
N PRO A 153 -9.04 -22.62 -3.76
CA PRO A 153 -8.08 -21.70 -3.13
C PRO A 153 -8.52 -21.16 -1.77
N ALA A 154 -9.78 -20.71 -1.64
CA ALA A 154 -10.27 -20.09 -0.41
C ALA A 154 -10.31 -21.08 0.77
N GLU A 155 -10.68 -22.33 0.53
CA GLU A 155 -10.70 -23.40 1.54
C GLU A 155 -9.29 -23.72 2.01
N LEU A 156 -8.36 -23.82 1.05
CA LEU A 156 -6.96 -24.11 1.32
C LEU A 156 -6.31 -22.97 2.15
N LEU A 157 -6.57 -21.71 1.79
CA LEU A 157 -6.10 -20.56 2.54
C LEU A 157 -6.76 -20.39 3.92
N GLY A 158 -7.94 -20.97 4.14
CA GLY A 158 -8.65 -20.97 5.42
C GLY A 158 -8.39 -22.21 6.28
N SER A 159 -7.54 -23.13 5.86
CA SER A 159 -7.28 -24.37 6.56
C SER A 159 -6.42 -24.20 7.82
N SER A 160 -6.45 -25.21 8.70
CA SER A 160 -5.51 -25.28 9.84
C SER A 160 -4.05 -25.35 9.38
N ALA A 161 -3.80 -26.01 8.24
CA ALA A 161 -2.46 -26.08 7.66
C ALA A 161 -1.89 -24.69 7.32
N MET A 162 -2.74 -23.75 6.86
CA MET A 162 -2.31 -22.36 6.63
C MET A 162 -1.98 -21.66 7.95
N GLN A 163 -2.80 -21.84 8.99
CA GLN A 163 -2.53 -21.28 10.32
C GLN A 163 -1.21 -21.82 10.89
N GLU A 164 -1.01 -23.13 10.88
CA GLU A 164 0.20 -23.80 11.36
C GLU A 164 1.45 -23.36 10.57
N THR A 165 1.32 -23.21 9.25
CA THR A 165 2.38 -22.67 8.38
C THR A 165 2.77 -21.25 8.78
N LEU A 166 1.78 -20.37 8.97
CA LEU A 166 2.04 -18.98 9.38
C LEU A 166 2.60 -18.89 10.80
N ASP A 167 2.18 -19.74 11.72
CA ASP A 167 2.69 -19.78 13.10
C ASP A 167 4.17 -20.16 13.11
N ARG A 168 4.55 -21.23 12.40
CA ARG A 168 5.94 -21.63 12.22
C ARG A 168 6.79 -20.53 11.58
N LEU A 169 6.31 -19.88 10.52
CA LEU A 169 7.02 -18.79 9.86
C LEU A 169 7.17 -17.57 10.77
N SER A 170 6.25 -17.36 11.70
CA SER A 170 6.31 -16.26 12.68
C SER A 170 7.42 -16.43 13.73
N GLU A 171 7.99 -17.63 13.88
CA GLU A 171 9.16 -17.85 14.73
C GLU A 171 10.48 -17.41 14.05
N ILE A 172 10.46 -17.27 12.72
CA ILE A 172 11.66 -17.02 11.90
C ILE A 172 11.73 -15.56 11.42
N TYR A 173 10.57 -14.98 11.06
CA TYR A 173 10.46 -13.68 10.41
C TYR A 173 9.81 -12.63 11.31
N ASP A 174 10.31 -11.40 11.23
CA ASP A 174 9.74 -10.24 11.95
C ASP A 174 8.46 -9.74 11.28
N TYR A 175 8.40 -9.82 9.95
CA TYR A 175 7.26 -9.39 9.13
C TYR A 175 6.93 -10.41 8.05
N ILE A 176 5.65 -10.74 7.94
CA ILE A 176 5.12 -11.63 6.90
C ILE A 176 4.08 -10.86 6.09
N PHE A 177 4.39 -10.55 4.83
CA PHE A 177 3.48 -9.92 3.90
C PHE A 177 2.76 -10.97 3.07
N LEU A 178 1.42 -10.89 3.01
CA LEU A 178 0.54 -11.81 2.31
C LEU A 178 -0.07 -11.05 1.11
N ASP A 179 0.43 -11.31 -0.12
CA ASP A 179 -0.21 -10.78 -1.34
C ASP A 179 -1.47 -11.60 -1.64
N SER A 180 -2.64 -11.00 -1.54
CA SER A 180 -3.91 -11.71 -1.63
C SER A 180 -4.79 -11.21 -2.77
N SER A 181 -5.73 -12.04 -3.22
CA SER A 181 -6.69 -11.74 -4.29
C SER A 181 -7.57 -10.52 -3.99
N PRO A 182 -8.13 -9.83 -5.01
CA PRO A 182 -9.02 -8.68 -4.79
C PRO A 182 -10.29 -9.07 -4.05
N ILE A 183 -10.62 -8.34 -2.96
CA ILE A 183 -11.71 -8.69 -2.04
C ILE A 183 -13.12 -8.63 -2.66
N ASN A 184 -13.33 -7.77 -3.66
CA ASN A 184 -14.65 -7.70 -4.30
C ASN A 184 -14.91 -8.86 -5.28
N LEU A 185 -13.87 -9.56 -5.70
CA LEU A 185 -13.98 -10.66 -6.65
C LEU A 185 -14.11 -12.03 -5.99
N VAL A 186 -13.38 -12.24 -4.87
CA VAL A 186 -13.29 -13.53 -4.18
C VAL A 186 -13.12 -13.35 -2.69
N THR A 187 -13.33 -14.42 -1.92
CA THR A 187 -13.33 -14.39 -0.45
C THR A 187 -11.96 -14.65 0.18
N ASP A 188 -10.95 -14.90 -0.63
CA ASP A 188 -9.61 -15.32 -0.18
C ASP A 188 -9.01 -14.36 0.87
N SER A 189 -9.03 -13.05 0.61
CA SER A 189 -8.55 -12.03 1.56
C SER A 189 -9.37 -11.99 2.85
N ALA A 190 -10.69 -12.23 2.78
CA ALA A 190 -11.56 -12.27 3.95
C ALA A 190 -11.25 -13.48 4.83
N VAL A 191 -10.99 -14.63 4.23
CA VAL A 191 -10.62 -15.85 4.95
C VAL A 191 -9.28 -15.69 5.64
N LEU A 192 -8.27 -15.18 4.93
CA LEU A 192 -6.92 -14.90 5.46
C LEU A 192 -6.93 -13.86 6.58
N SER A 193 -7.91 -12.95 6.61
CA SER A 193 -7.94 -11.85 7.58
C SER A 193 -7.95 -12.31 9.04
N LYS A 194 -8.46 -13.52 9.31
CA LYS A 194 -8.49 -14.13 10.65
C LYS A 194 -7.10 -14.46 11.19
N MET A 195 -6.11 -14.62 10.29
CA MET A 195 -4.73 -15.01 10.60
C MET A 195 -3.77 -13.82 10.52
N ALA A 196 -4.26 -12.62 10.18
CA ALA A 196 -3.46 -11.43 9.98
C ALA A 196 -3.70 -10.36 11.06
N HIS A 197 -2.67 -9.57 11.35
CA HIS A 197 -2.75 -8.46 12.31
C HIS A 197 -3.25 -7.16 11.69
N GLY A 198 -3.14 -7.05 10.34
CA GLY A 198 -3.61 -5.87 9.63
C GLY A 198 -3.77 -6.09 8.12
N ILE A 199 -4.65 -5.29 7.52
CA ILE A 199 -4.91 -5.28 6.09
C ILE A 199 -4.60 -3.90 5.52
N VAL A 200 -3.80 -3.88 4.45
CA VAL A 200 -3.56 -2.71 3.61
C VAL A 200 -4.39 -2.84 2.35
N LEU A 201 -5.28 -1.89 2.08
CA LEU A 201 -6.11 -1.87 0.88
C LEU A 201 -5.48 -0.98 -0.19
N VAL A 202 -5.07 -1.56 -1.31
CA VAL A 202 -4.53 -0.83 -2.46
C VAL A 202 -5.67 -0.31 -3.31
N VAL A 203 -5.69 1.01 -3.56
CA VAL A 203 -6.68 1.72 -4.37
C VAL A 203 -5.94 2.40 -5.52
N ARG A 204 -6.43 2.26 -6.75
CA ARG A 204 -5.78 2.85 -7.93
C ARG A 204 -6.49 4.12 -8.38
N GLN A 205 -5.78 5.24 -8.34
CA GLN A 205 -6.30 6.53 -8.83
C GLN A 205 -6.73 6.45 -10.29
N GLY A 206 -7.95 6.98 -10.58
CA GLY A 206 -8.50 7.00 -11.93
C GLY A 206 -8.99 5.66 -12.45
N ARG A 207 -9.04 4.62 -11.59
CA ARG A 207 -9.56 3.29 -11.94
C ARG A 207 -10.55 2.74 -10.92
N THR A 208 -10.27 2.89 -9.64
CA THR A 208 -11.16 2.44 -8.56
C THR A 208 -12.18 3.53 -8.28
N ASP A 209 -13.45 3.22 -8.41
CA ASP A 209 -14.56 4.08 -8.01
C ASP A 209 -14.81 3.99 -6.49
N LYS A 210 -15.59 4.93 -5.97
CA LYS A 210 -15.88 5.01 -4.53
C LYS A 210 -16.75 3.84 -4.06
N GLU A 211 -17.63 3.38 -4.89
CA GLU A 211 -18.56 2.28 -4.66
C GLU A 211 -17.79 0.98 -4.46
N SER A 212 -16.81 0.69 -5.32
CA SER A 212 -15.93 -0.48 -5.20
C SER A 212 -15.10 -0.44 -3.92
N VAL A 213 -14.63 0.74 -3.49
CA VAL A 213 -13.90 0.87 -2.21
C VAL A 213 -14.84 0.65 -1.03
N ALA A 214 -16.03 1.24 -1.07
CA ALA A 214 -17.04 1.07 -0.01
C ALA A 214 -17.47 -0.39 0.13
N GLU A 215 -17.65 -1.11 -0.98
CA GLU A 215 -17.95 -2.54 -0.98
C GLU A 215 -16.80 -3.35 -0.36
N ALA A 216 -15.55 -3.06 -0.72
CA ALA A 216 -14.38 -3.72 -0.16
C ALA A 216 -14.30 -3.54 1.36
N ILE A 217 -14.49 -2.31 1.84
CA ILE A 217 -14.54 -2.00 3.28
C ILE A 217 -15.65 -2.78 3.96
N LYS A 218 -16.88 -2.79 3.38
CA LYS A 218 -18.04 -3.50 3.93
C LYS A 218 -17.76 -5.00 4.09
N LYS A 219 -17.17 -5.64 3.07
CA LYS A 219 -16.80 -7.07 3.10
C LYS A 219 -15.76 -7.37 4.17
N LEU A 220 -14.72 -6.54 4.28
CA LEU A 220 -13.69 -6.71 5.30
C LEU A 220 -14.24 -6.45 6.72
N SER A 221 -15.07 -5.43 6.89
CA SER A 221 -15.72 -5.14 8.18
C SER A 221 -16.68 -6.24 8.62
N PHE A 222 -17.36 -6.90 7.68
CA PHE A 222 -18.26 -8.02 7.98
C PHE A 222 -17.54 -9.19 8.66
N VAL A 223 -16.27 -9.42 8.33
CA VAL A 223 -15.42 -10.45 8.95
C VAL A 223 -14.55 -9.90 10.10
N ASN A 224 -14.82 -8.68 10.57
CA ASN A 224 -14.06 -7.98 11.61
C ASN A 224 -12.56 -7.84 11.28
N ALA A 225 -12.22 -7.71 10.01
CA ALA A 225 -10.84 -7.55 9.58
C ALA A 225 -10.29 -6.18 9.97
N ASN A 226 -9.06 -6.15 10.49
CA ASN A 226 -8.38 -4.91 10.89
C ASN A 226 -7.80 -4.18 9.66
N ILE A 227 -8.52 -3.21 9.10
CA ILE A 227 -8.02 -2.37 8.00
C ILE A 227 -7.13 -1.29 8.60
N ILE A 228 -5.81 -1.42 8.43
CA ILE A 228 -4.82 -0.48 8.99
C ILE A 228 -4.57 0.72 8.10
N GLY A 229 -4.99 0.70 6.83
CA GLY A 229 -4.84 1.85 5.94
C GLY A 229 -5.00 1.54 4.46
N PHE A 230 -4.80 2.59 3.67
CA PHE A 230 -4.94 2.56 2.22
C PHE A 230 -3.64 2.98 1.54
N VAL A 231 -3.32 2.33 0.42
CA VAL A 231 -2.25 2.76 -0.49
C VAL A 231 -2.88 3.30 -1.77
N LEU A 232 -2.78 4.61 -1.99
CA LEU A 232 -3.22 5.23 -3.25
C LEU A 232 -2.14 5.03 -4.32
N ASN A 233 -2.35 4.06 -5.19
CA ASN A 233 -1.44 3.70 -6.27
C ASN A 233 -1.75 4.48 -7.56
N GLY A 234 -0.72 4.78 -8.35
CA GLY A 234 -0.85 5.42 -9.67
C GLY A 234 -1.17 6.89 -9.61
N ARG A 235 -0.85 7.57 -8.49
CA ARG A 235 -0.93 9.02 -8.43
C ARG A 235 -0.04 9.62 -9.52
N LEU A 236 -0.69 10.17 -10.54
CA LEU A 236 0.00 11.02 -11.49
C LEU A 236 0.42 12.26 -10.70
N THR A 237 1.72 12.38 -10.42
CA THR A 237 2.29 13.67 -10.05
C THR A 237 2.21 14.50 -11.31
N ASP A 238 1.09 15.16 -11.52
CA ASP A 238 0.93 16.11 -12.61
C ASP A 238 1.92 17.26 -12.36
N VAL A 239 3.04 17.22 -13.04
CA VAL A 239 3.89 18.39 -13.26
C VAL A 239 3.08 19.55 -13.90
N LYS A 240 1.89 19.25 -14.43
CA LYS A 240 0.92 20.21 -14.99
C LYS A 240 -0.11 20.74 -14.00
N MET A 241 -0.23 20.20 -12.77
CA MET A 241 -1.19 20.70 -11.77
C MET A 241 -0.73 22.01 -11.11
N GLY A 242 0.55 22.36 -11.24
CA GLY A 242 1.10 23.65 -10.80
C GLY A 242 0.60 24.87 -11.60
N GLN A 243 -0.05 24.67 -12.76
CA GLN A 243 -0.59 25.77 -13.57
C GLN A 243 -2.09 26.03 -13.38
N ARG A 244 -2.84 25.15 -12.70
CA ARG A 244 -4.30 25.30 -12.52
C ARG A 244 -4.77 25.75 -11.15
N TYR A 245 -3.91 25.66 -10.13
CA TYR A 245 -4.18 26.24 -8.82
C TYR A 245 -3.15 27.33 -8.54
N GLY A 246 -3.63 28.56 -8.48
CA GLY A 246 -2.87 29.76 -8.30
C GLY A 246 -1.87 29.67 -7.14
N LYS A 247 -0.80 30.44 -7.26
CA LYS A 247 0.28 30.64 -6.31
C LYS A 247 -0.20 30.61 -4.86
N GLY A 248 -0.01 29.45 -4.18
CA GLY A 248 -0.37 29.25 -2.79
C GLY A 248 0.55 28.23 -2.14
N SER A 249 1.55 28.75 -1.44
CA SER A 249 2.28 28.13 -0.33
C SER A 249 2.96 26.79 -0.55
N TYR A 250 4.14 26.82 -1.14
CA TYR A 250 5.16 25.82 -0.87
C TYR A 250 5.86 26.17 0.46
N TYR A 251 5.81 25.26 1.43
CA TYR A 251 6.73 25.30 2.56
C TYR A 251 8.15 25.07 2.02
N ARG A 252 8.82 26.17 1.78
CA ARG A 252 10.23 26.22 1.41
C ARG A 252 11.03 26.11 2.70
N TYR A 253 11.60 24.96 2.98
CA TYR A 253 12.66 24.85 3.99
C TYR A 253 13.85 25.70 3.50
N GLY A 254 13.90 26.93 3.99
CA GLY A 254 14.90 27.91 3.61
C GLY A 254 16.12 27.82 4.51
N LYS A 255 17.27 27.73 3.87
CA LYS A 255 18.57 28.03 4.49
C LYS A 255 18.55 29.46 5.04
N GLY A 256 18.72 29.60 6.35
CA GLY A 256 18.95 30.91 6.98
C GLY A 256 20.25 31.52 6.52
N LYS A 257 20.20 32.77 6.04
CA LYS A 257 21.28 33.72 6.10
C LYS A 257 20.81 34.91 6.89
N TYR A 258 21.43 35.11 8.05
CA TYR A 258 21.37 36.32 8.84
C TYR A 258 21.93 37.48 8.02
N TYR A 259 21.18 38.60 7.89
CA TYR A 259 21.68 39.95 7.86
C TYR A 259 20.57 40.87 8.35
N GLY A 260 20.86 41.55 9.45
CA GLY A 260 19.99 42.57 10.02
C GLY A 260 20.08 43.91 9.27
N ARG A 261 19.01 44.66 9.33
CA ARG A 261 19.01 46.12 9.57
C ARG A 261 17.58 46.64 9.52
N GLY A 262 17.19 47.33 10.54
CA GLY A 262 15.87 47.92 10.73
C GLY A 262 15.57 49.10 9.80
N TYR A 263 14.28 49.39 9.67
CA TYR A 263 13.78 50.77 9.58
C TYR A 263 12.29 50.84 9.92
N TYR A 264 11.89 51.92 10.54
CA TYR A 264 10.58 52.32 11.05
C TYR A 264 9.51 52.46 9.95
N GLY A 265 8.24 52.19 10.30
CA GLY A 265 7.09 52.55 9.47
C GLY A 265 5.76 52.43 10.23
N TYR A 266 5.16 53.59 10.53
CA TYR A 266 3.84 53.80 11.15
C TYR A 266 2.71 53.33 10.21
N GLY A 267 1.64 52.74 10.76
CA GLY A 267 0.41 52.49 10.01
C GLY A 267 -0.76 52.07 10.91
N TYR A 268 -1.71 53.00 11.09
CA TYR A 268 -2.98 52.86 11.81
C TYR A 268 -3.92 51.80 11.18
N GLY A 269 -4.68 51.09 12.02
CA GLY A 269 -5.78 50.30 11.50
C GLY A 269 -6.58 49.51 12.53
N TYR A 270 -7.70 50.00 12.91
CA TYR A 270 -8.86 49.57 13.70
C TYR A 270 -9.00 48.07 14.04
N SER A 271 -9.09 47.81 15.34
CA SER A 271 -9.56 46.56 15.93
C SER A 271 -11.10 46.62 16.14
N ARG A 272 -11.81 45.55 15.78
CA ARG A 272 -13.13 45.22 16.30
C ARG A 272 -13.05 43.89 17.04
N SER A 273 -13.18 43.99 18.35
CA SER A 273 -13.29 42.94 19.33
C SER A 273 -14.69 42.32 19.29
N TYR A 274 -14.79 40.98 19.24
CA TYR A 274 -15.95 40.26 19.72
C TYR A 274 -15.46 39.24 20.77
N GLY A 275 -15.80 39.53 22.03
CA GLY A 275 -15.54 38.63 23.13
C GLY A 275 -16.60 37.54 23.21
N TYR A 276 -16.17 36.30 23.46
CA TYR A 276 -17.00 35.25 24.01
C TYR A 276 -16.41 34.78 25.33
N GLY A 277 -17.23 34.89 26.37
CA GLY A 277 -16.89 34.55 27.73
C GLY A 277 -16.77 33.07 27.99
N SER A 278 -15.71 32.68 28.63
CA SER A 278 -15.50 31.34 29.24
C SER A 278 -16.09 31.36 30.65
N LYS A 279 -17.09 30.46 30.89
CA LYS A 279 -17.55 30.12 32.24
C LYS A 279 -16.66 29.01 32.80
N ALA A 280 -15.90 29.38 33.85
CA ALA A 280 -15.16 28.42 34.67
C ALA A 280 -16.13 27.73 35.64
N TYR A 281 -16.10 26.39 35.67
CA TYR A 281 -16.72 25.57 36.73
C TYR A 281 -15.67 25.33 37.83
N GLY A 282 -15.89 25.96 38.98
CA GLY A 282 -15.16 25.66 40.20
C GLY A 282 -15.67 24.44 40.91
N TYR A 283 -14.78 23.51 41.25
CA TYR A 283 -15.03 22.45 42.20
C TYR A 283 -14.62 22.90 43.62
N THR A 284 -15.58 23.03 44.52
CA THR A 284 -15.33 23.21 45.92
C THR A 284 -15.18 21.85 46.62
N LYS A 285 -14.06 21.67 47.33
CA LYS A 285 -13.84 20.62 48.29
C LYS A 285 -14.78 20.83 49.49
N LYS A 286 -15.48 19.82 49.95
CA LYS A 286 -16.06 19.73 51.26
C LYS A 286 -15.18 18.86 52.15
N ASP A 287 -14.67 19.42 53.19
CA ASP A 287 -14.10 18.74 54.35
C ASP A 287 -15.26 18.17 55.20
N ASP A 288 -15.20 16.88 55.53
CA ASP A 288 -16.00 16.29 56.60
C ASP A 288 -15.08 15.89 57.74
N SER A 289 -15.19 16.62 58.83
CA SER A 289 -14.66 16.27 60.13
C SER A 289 -15.83 16.20 61.14
N ALA A 290 -15.75 15.16 61.99
CA ALA A 290 -16.40 15.00 63.28
C ALA A 290 -17.90 14.51 63.22
N ALA A 291 -18.34 13.58 64.01
CA ALA A 291 -18.08 13.14 65.33
C ALA A 291 -19.04 11.94 65.63
N LYS A 292 -18.53 10.99 66.33
CA LYS A 292 -18.94 10.40 67.59
C LYS A 292 -20.43 10.10 67.89
N ASP A 293 -20.56 8.87 68.31
CA ASP A 293 -21.27 8.32 69.46
C ASP A 293 -22.71 7.79 69.34
N THR A 294 -22.79 6.56 69.88
CA THR A 294 -23.82 5.91 70.70
C THR A 294 -24.92 5.11 69.98
N LYS A 295 -24.86 3.90 70.06
CA LYS A 295 -25.38 2.77 70.78
C LYS A 295 -25.29 1.47 70.02
#